data_3bdafa95e8947a4f7906ac239180d404
#
_entry.id   3bdafa95e8947a4f7906ac239180d404
#
_cell.length_a   1.000
_cell.length_b   1.000
_cell.length_c   1.000
_cell.angle_alpha   90.00
_cell.angle_beta   90.00
_cell.angle_gamma   90.00
#
_symmetry.space_group_name_H-M   'P 1'
#
loop_
_entity.id
_entity.type
_entity.pdbx_description
1 polymer ?
#
loop_
_entity_poly.entity_id
_entity_poly.type
_entity_poly.pdbx_seq_one_letter_code
_entity_poly.pdbx_strand_id
1 'polypeptide(L)'
;MKQRIALITGGSRGIGAAAVRAFAAAGWRVAFCWHSNRQAAEALAAEFPGQVLAVQADVADRVQVQAMFERVQAEFGAPDTLVCNAGIAQQKLFTDITEQEWHTMLDTHLTGAFHCCQAALPEMIRRRFGRIIMVSSMWGQTGGSCEVHYSAAKAGLIGLTKALAKEEGPSGITVNCVAPGVIETDMMAGFTAQDKAELADETPVGRLGTPQEVAGLLLYLAGEDTGYITGQVIGQNGGLVI
;
A
#
# COMPACT_ATOMS: atom_id res chain seq x y z
N MET A 1 -25.39 3.61 9.43
CA MET A 1 -24.12 2.88 9.41
C MET A 1 -23.01 3.82 9.90
N LYS A 2 -22.08 3.34 10.70
CA LYS A 2 -20.92 4.12 11.14
C LYS A 2 -20.05 4.44 9.92
N GLN A 3 -19.66 5.70 9.75
CA GLN A 3 -18.76 6.09 8.67
C GLN A 3 -17.39 5.44 8.86
N ARG A 4 -16.92 4.72 7.85
CA ARG A 4 -15.63 4.01 7.85
C ARG A 4 -14.48 4.98 7.55
N ILE A 5 -13.33 4.70 8.15
CA ILE A 5 -12.14 5.53 8.02
C ILE A 5 -10.99 4.67 7.49
N ALA A 6 -10.38 5.09 6.38
CA ALA A 6 -9.18 4.48 5.82
C ALA A 6 -7.98 5.42 5.94
N LEU A 7 -6.82 4.87 6.26
CA LEU A 7 -5.52 5.53 6.13
C LEU A 7 -4.69 4.79 5.07
N ILE A 8 -4.26 5.53 4.04
CA ILE A 8 -3.52 5.00 2.89
C ILE A 8 -2.15 5.66 2.83
N THR A 9 -1.06 4.91 2.94
CA THR A 9 0.27 5.48 2.81
C THR A 9 0.68 5.61 1.34
N GLY A 10 1.39 6.69 0.99
CA GLY A 10 1.79 6.96 -0.40
C GLY A 10 0.60 7.25 -1.32
N GLY A 11 -0.41 7.99 -0.83
CA GLY A 11 -1.69 8.20 -1.51
C GLY A 11 -1.69 9.23 -2.63
N SER A 12 -0.60 9.97 -2.89
CA SER A 12 -0.64 11.11 -3.82
C SER A 12 -0.57 10.75 -5.30
N ARG A 13 -0.23 9.52 -5.67
CA ARG A 13 -0.08 9.06 -7.07
C ARG A 13 -0.31 7.56 -7.22
N GLY A 14 -0.37 7.08 -8.46
CA GLY A 14 -0.43 5.66 -8.82
C GLY A 14 -1.54 4.88 -8.11
N ILE A 15 -1.21 3.70 -7.61
CA ILE A 15 -2.13 2.81 -6.87
C ILE A 15 -2.73 3.52 -5.65
N GLY A 16 -1.91 4.27 -4.90
CA GLY A 16 -2.37 5.00 -3.71
C GLY A 16 -3.46 6.02 -4.04
N ALA A 17 -3.28 6.84 -5.07
CA ALA A 17 -4.29 7.84 -5.49
C ALA A 17 -5.57 7.18 -6.01
N ALA A 18 -5.44 6.08 -6.76
CA ALA A 18 -6.60 5.29 -7.20
C ALA A 18 -7.37 4.71 -5.99
N ALA A 19 -6.65 4.22 -4.98
CA ALA A 19 -7.25 3.72 -3.75
C ALA A 19 -7.96 4.85 -2.98
N VAL A 20 -7.34 6.02 -2.83
CA VAL A 20 -7.99 7.19 -2.20
C VAL A 20 -9.32 7.50 -2.88
N ARG A 21 -9.34 7.58 -4.21
CA ARG A 21 -10.57 7.84 -4.98
C ARG A 21 -11.60 6.74 -4.81
N ALA A 22 -11.19 5.46 -4.87
CA ALA A 22 -12.11 4.34 -4.75
C ALA A 22 -12.78 4.29 -3.36
N PHE A 23 -12.01 4.49 -2.29
CA PHE A 23 -12.55 4.52 -0.93
C PHE A 23 -13.44 5.75 -0.70
N ALA A 24 -13.05 6.92 -1.19
CA ALA A 24 -13.85 8.14 -1.09
C ALA A 24 -15.19 7.99 -1.86
N ALA A 25 -15.15 7.47 -3.08
CA ALA A 25 -16.36 7.19 -3.87
C ALA A 25 -17.31 6.17 -3.20
N ALA A 26 -16.76 5.25 -2.40
CA ALA A 26 -17.52 4.31 -1.58
C ALA A 26 -18.07 4.92 -0.28
N GLY A 27 -17.91 6.24 -0.06
CA GLY A 27 -18.44 6.96 1.09
C GLY A 27 -17.57 6.93 2.35
N TRP A 28 -16.32 6.46 2.25
CA TRP A 28 -15.41 6.44 3.40
C TRP A 28 -14.77 7.81 3.64
N ARG A 29 -14.44 8.13 4.88
CA ARG A 29 -13.43 9.15 5.15
C ARG A 29 -12.06 8.56 4.88
N VAL A 30 -11.24 9.28 4.12
CA VAL A 30 -9.92 8.78 3.71
C VAL A 30 -8.85 9.76 4.12
N ALA A 31 -7.95 9.32 4.97
CA ALA A 31 -6.69 10.01 5.16
C ALA A 31 -5.61 9.33 4.30
N PHE A 32 -4.71 10.11 3.75
CA PHE A 32 -3.54 9.56 3.08
C PHE A 32 -2.29 10.37 3.38
N CYS A 33 -1.13 9.70 3.40
CA CYS A 33 0.13 10.43 3.48
C CYS A 33 0.82 10.55 2.13
N TRP A 34 1.63 11.60 2.04
CA TRP A 34 2.52 11.91 0.93
C TRP A 34 3.85 12.40 1.48
N HIS A 35 4.95 12.23 0.73
CA HIS A 35 6.27 12.66 1.17
C HIS A 35 6.75 13.93 0.45
N SER A 36 6.79 13.93 -0.88
CA SER A 36 7.45 14.98 -1.67
C SER A 36 6.53 15.79 -2.58
N ASN A 37 5.44 15.22 -3.09
CA ASN A 37 4.58 15.89 -4.06
C ASN A 37 3.35 16.53 -3.40
N ARG A 38 3.55 17.75 -2.86
CA ARG A 38 2.48 18.53 -2.21
C ARG A 38 1.35 18.86 -3.19
N GLN A 39 1.68 19.32 -4.39
CA GLN A 39 0.68 19.75 -5.36
C GLN A 39 -0.29 18.63 -5.74
N ALA A 40 0.23 17.43 -6.02
CA ALA A 40 -0.61 16.28 -6.32
C ALA A 40 -1.47 15.86 -5.12
N ALA A 41 -0.93 15.95 -3.90
CA ALA A 41 -1.67 15.61 -2.69
C ALA A 41 -2.82 16.59 -2.42
N GLU A 42 -2.55 17.90 -2.53
CA GLU A 42 -3.57 18.94 -2.34
C GLU A 42 -4.66 18.87 -3.43
N ALA A 43 -4.26 18.63 -4.69
CA ALA A 43 -5.21 18.46 -5.79
C ALA A 43 -6.15 17.26 -5.56
N LEU A 44 -5.60 16.11 -5.13
CA LEU A 44 -6.40 14.92 -4.84
C LEU A 44 -7.36 15.14 -3.65
N ALA A 45 -6.90 15.78 -2.59
CA ALA A 45 -7.76 16.09 -1.45
C ALA A 45 -8.91 17.04 -1.82
N ALA A 46 -8.65 17.99 -2.73
CA ALA A 46 -9.65 18.92 -3.22
C ALA A 46 -10.75 18.29 -4.09
N GLU A 47 -10.53 17.06 -4.64
CA GLU A 47 -11.57 16.30 -5.34
C GLU A 47 -12.72 15.88 -4.39
N PHE A 48 -12.45 15.77 -3.08
CA PHE A 48 -13.41 15.29 -2.08
C PHE A 48 -13.39 16.15 -0.80
N PRO A 49 -13.87 17.38 -0.85
CA PRO A 49 -13.81 18.32 0.28
C PRO A 49 -14.48 17.77 1.54
N GLY A 50 -13.78 17.84 2.69
CA GLY A 50 -14.28 17.37 3.98
C GLY A 50 -14.29 15.84 4.16
N GLN A 51 -14.02 15.09 3.11
CA GLN A 51 -13.99 13.62 3.11
C GLN A 51 -12.59 13.06 3.01
N VAL A 52 -11.66 13.75 2.34
CA VAL A 52 -10.28 13.33 2.13
C VAL A 52 -9.31 14.28 2.82
N LEU A 53 -8.38 13.73 3.61
CA LEU A 53 -7.35 14.44 4.35
C LEU A 53 -5.96 14.03 3.83
N ALA A 54 -5.20 14.99 3.31
CA ALA A 54 -3.80 14.79 2.95
C ALA A 54 -2.89 15.19 4.11
N VAL A 55 -1.98 14.31 4.53
CA VAL A 55 -1.00 14.56 5.59
C VAL A 55 0.41 14.35 5.04
N GLN A 56 1.32 15.29 5.26
CA GLN A 56 2.72 15.06 4.92
C GLN A 56 3.37 14.20 5.98
N ALA A 57 3.96 13.08 5.57
CA ALA A 57 4.75 12.23 6.45
C ALA A 57 5.69 11.32 5.64
N ASP A 58 6.90 11.15 6.12
CA ASP A 58 7.79 10.07 5.72
C ASP A 58 7.48 8.84 6.60
N VAL A 59 7.08 7.73 5.97
CA VAL A 59 6.76 6.50 6.68
C VAL A 59 7.99 5.85 7.32
N ALA A 60 9.19 6.14 6.82
CA ALA A 60 10.44 5.68 7.41
C ALA A 60 10.73 6.35 8.76
N ASP A 61 10.15 7.51 9.01
CA ASP A 61 10.31 8.27 10.25
C ASP A 61 9.15 7.99 11.22
N ARG A 62 9.46 7.29 12.32
CA ARG A 62 8.48 6.92 13.34
C ARG A 62 7.77 8.12 13.97
N VAL A 63 8.46 9.24 14.14
CA VAL A 63 7.88 10.43 14.77
C VAL A 63 6.85 11.06 13.83
N GLN A 64 7.15 11.12 12.54
CA GLN A 64 6.21 11.63 11.54
C GLN A 64 5.00 10.70 11.37
N VAL A 65 5.21 9.37 11.43
CA VAL A 65 4.10 8.41 11.44
C VAL A 65 3.18 8.62 12.64
N GLN A 66 3.74 8.78 13.84
CA GLN A 66 2.94 9.03 15.03
C GLN A 66 2.12 10.33 14.90
N ALA A 67 2.75 11.42 14.48
CA ALA A 67 2.07 12.70 14.25
C ALA A 67 0.97 12.61 13.18
N MET A 68 1.19 11.82 12.13
CA MET A 68 0.17 11.54 11.11
C MET A 68 -1.05 10.84 11.73
N PHE A 69 -0.86 9.80 12.52
CA PHE A 69 -1.97 9.09 13.17
C PHE A 69 -2.74 9.99 14.14
N GLU A 70 -2.04 10.82 14.93
CA GLU A 70 -2.66 11.81 15.82
C GLU A 70 -3.50 12.83 15.05
N ARG A 71 -2.99 13.33 13.91
CA ARG A 71 -3.72 14.26 13.03
C ARG A 71 -4.97 13.60 12.44
N VAL A 72 -4.86 12.37 11.97
CA VAL A 72 -6.01 11.62 11.41
C VAL A 72 -7.05 11.35 12.50
N GLN A 73 -6.61 10.96 13.69
CA GLN A 73 -7.51 10.69 14.82
C GLN A 73 -8.25 11.94 15.27
N ALA A 74 -7.61 13.10 15.29
CA ALA A 74 -8.22 14.37 15.64
C ALA A 74 -9.29 14.81 14.63
N GLU A 75 -9.07 14.57 13.33
CA GLU A 75 -9.97 15.03 12.27
C GLU A 75 -11.11 14.05 11.97
N PHE A 76 -10.80 12.75 11.89
CA PHE A 76 -11.73 11.72 11.44
C PHE A 76 -12.04 10.66 12.49
N GLY A 77 -11.18 10.50 13.50
CA GLY A 77 -11.15 9.36 14.39
C GLY A 77 -10.11 8.33 13.94
N ALA A 78 -9.95 7.28 14.76
CA ALA A 78 -8.97 6.23 14.48
C ALA A 78 -9.37 5.40 13.24
N PRO A 79 -8.41 5.10 12.34
CA PRO A 79 -8.67 4.33 11.14
C PRO A 79 -9.24 2.93 11.42
N ASP A 80 -10.23 2.53 10.63
CA ASP A 80 -10.75 1.17 10.59
C ASP A 80 -9.92 0.29 9.63
N THR A 81 -9.30 0.94 8.65
CA THR A 81 -8.48 0.28 7.62
C THR A 81 -7.16 1.02 7.44
N LEU A 82 -6.07 0.26 7.40
CA LEU A 82 -4.74 0.74 7.05
C LEU A 82 -4.28 0.07 5.75
N VAL A 83 -3.93 0.86 4.74
CA VAL A 83 -3.30 0.41 3.50
C VAL A 83 -1.85 0.86 3.47
N CYS A 84 -0.91 -0.07 3.63
CA CYS A 84 0.52 0.16 3.53
C CYS A 84 0.95 0.08 2.06
N ASN A 85 0.88 1.21 1.35
CA ASN A 85 1.17 1.30 -0.07
C ASN A 85 2.41 2.16 -0.38
N ALA A 86 2.87 3.02 0.53
CA ALA A 86 4.05 3.84 0.33
C ALA A 86 5.25 3.02 -0.16
N GLY A 87 5.93 3.53 -1.18
CA GLY A 87 7.06 2.83 -1.75
C GLY A 87 7.78 3.61 -2.83
N ILE A 88 8.99 3.15 -3.10
CA ILE A 88 9.90 3.60 -4.15
C ILE A 88 10.30 2.42 -5.03
N ALA A 89 10.81 2.70 -6.22
CA ALA A 89 11.40 1.69 -7.10
C ALA A 89 12.77 2.15 -7.55
N GLN A 90 13.67 1.19 -7.70
CA GLN A 90 15.00 1.41 -8.26
C GLN A 90 15.46 0.12 -8.94
N GLN A 91 15.88 0.22 -10.19
CA GLN A 91 16.53 -0.86 -10.90
C GLN A 91 18.04 -0.67 -10.86
N LYS A 92 18.76 -1.65 -10.31
CA LYS A 92 20.21 -1.59 -10.17
C LYS A 92 20.80 -2.99 -10.00
N LEU A 93 21.98 -3.24 -10.59
CA LEU A 93 22.71 -4.49 -10.35
C LEU A 93 23.05 -4.62 -8.86
N PHE A 94 22.98 -5.83 -8.34
CA PHE A 94 23.21 -6.09 -6.91
C PHE A 94 24.57 -5.57 -6.43
N THR A 95 25.61 -5.76 -7.24
CA THR A 95 26.96 -5.29 -6.94
C THR A 95 27.12 -3.78 -6.82
N ASP A 96 26.18 -3.03 -7.39
CA ASP A 96 26.21 -1.57 -7.46
C ASP A 96 25.29 -0.91 -6.42
N ILE A 97 24.43 -1.71 -5.76
CA ILE A 97 23.54 -1.21 -4.70
C ILE A 97 24.40 -0.78 -3.51
N THR A 98 24.33 0.48 -3.15
CA THR A 98 24.99 1.00 -1.96
C THR A 98 24.21 0.63 -0.69
N GLU A 99 24.91 0.61 0.46
CA GLU A 99 24.27 0.36 1.76
C GLU A 99 23.16 1.37 2.06
N GLN A 100 23.35 2.63 1.68
CA GLN A 100 22.32 3.68 1.83
C GLN A 100 21.08 3.39 0.99
N GLU A 101 21.21 2.96 -0.26
CA GLU A 101 20.08 2.60 -1.12
C GLU A 101 19.34 1.38 -0.59
N TRP A 102 20.10 0.38 -0.09
CA TRP A 102 19.54 -0.78 0.59
C TRP A 102 18.66 -0.36 1.78
N HIS A 103 19.21 0.44 2.69
CA HIS A 103 18.46 0.92 3.85
C HIS A 103 17.26 1.77 3.45
N THR A 104 17.41 2.71 2.52
CA THR A 104 16.30 3.55 2.05
C THR A 104 15.14 2.71 1.50
N MET A 105 15.45 1.63 0.76
CA MET A 105 14.45 0.71 0.23
C MET A 105 13.71 -0.05 1.34
N LEU A 106 14.46 -0.65 2.27
CA LEU A 106 13.87 -1.38 3.39
C LEU A 106 13.10 -0.46 4.33
N ASP A 107 13.63 0.72 4.63
CA ASP A 107 13.03 1.67 5.56
C ASP A 107 11.70 2.22 5.01
N THR A 108 11.67 2.56 3.72
CA THR A 108 10.42 3.04 3.11
C THR A 108 9.35 1.95 3.06
N HIS A 109 9.70 0.74 2.62
CA HIS A 109 8.71 -0.31 2.37
C HIS A 109 8.35 -1.12 3.60
N LEU A 110 9.35 -1.65 4.31
CA LEU A 110 9.16 -2.61 5.38
C LEU A 110 9.10 -1.94 6.76
N THR A 111 10.10 -1.12 7.09
CA THR A 111 10.13 -0.39 8.36
C THR A 111 8.96 0.60 8.45
N GLY A 112 8.62 1.27 7.34
CA GLY A 112 7.47 2.17 7.29
C GLY A 112 6.13 1.45 7.51
N ALA A 113 5.94 0.28 6.92
CA ALA A 113 4.76 -0.53 7.18
C ALA A 113 4.69 -1.00 8.66
N PHE A 114 5.83 -1.40 9.23
CA PHE A 114 5.93 -1.74 10.66
C PHE A 114 5.53 -0.55 11.55
N HIS A 115 6.04 0.65 11.30
CA HIS A 115 5.66 1.85 12.07
C HIS A 115 4.16 2.11 11.99
N CYS A 116 3.58 2.05 10.79
CA CYS A 116 2.15 2.28 10.59
C CYS A 116 1.28 1.21 11.28
N CYS A 117 1.67 -0.06 11.21
CA CYS A 117 0.96 -1.14 11.91
C CYS A 117 1.01 -0.94 13.42
N GLN A 118 2.19 -0.63 13.99
CA GLN A 118 2.31 -0.36 15.43
C GLN A 118 1.45 0.82 15.90
N ALA A 119 1.29 1.84 15.07
CA ALA A 119 0.44 2.99 15.39
C ALA A 119 -1.06 2.67 15.27
N ALA A 120 -1.46 1.80 14.34
CA ALA A 120 -2.86 1.45 14.11
C ALA A 120 -3.41 0.40 15.08
N LEU A 121 -2.61 -0.62 15.40
CA LEU A 121 -3.04 -1.82 16.12
C LEU A 121 -3.66 -1.56 17.50
N PRO A 122 -3.12 -0.69 18.38
CA PRO A 122 -3.69 -0.50 19.72
C PRO A 122 -5.17 -0.16 19.68
N GLU A 123 -5.58 0.73 18.79
CA GLU A 123 -6.97 1.15 18.67
C GLU A 123 -7.84 0.11 17.94
N MET A 124 -7.29 -0.59 16.95
CA MET A 124 -7.98 -1.72 16.28
C MET A 124 -8.24 -2.87 17.27
N ILE A 125 -7.26 -3.22 18.10
CA ILE A 125 -7.39 -4.25 19.15
C ILE A 125 -8.47 -3.85 20.16
N ARG A 126 -8.43 -2.60 20.66
CA ARG A 126 -9.42 -2.09 21.61
C ARG A 126 -10.85 -2.18 21.06
N ARG A 127 -11.04 -1.92 19.76
CA ARG A 127 -12.34 -1.97 19.08
C ARG A 127 -12.72 -3.36 18.59
N ARG A 128 -11.79 -4.33 18.66
CA ARG A 128 -11.93 -5.69 18.11
C ARG A 128 -12.34 -5.67 16.63
N PHE A 129 -11.80 -4.74 15.89
CA PHE A 129 -12.03 -4.57 14.46
C PHE A 129 -10.88 -3.82 13.81
N GLY A 130 -10.35 -4.36 12.73
CA GLY A 130 -9.36 -3.72 11.89
C GLY A 130 -9.16 -4.45 10.56
N ARG A 131 -8.70 -3.72 9.55
CA ARG A 131 -8.29 -4.23 8.25
C ARG A 131 -6.91 -3.65 7.91
N ILE A 132 -5.91 -4.49 7.80
CA ILE A 132 -4.56 -4.09 7.40
C ILE A 132 -4.27 -4.74 6.06
N ILE A 133 -3.90 -3.94 5.06
CA ILE A 133 -3.63 -4.41 3.71
C ILE A 133 -2.26 -3.91 3.28
N MET A 134 -1.33 -4.84 3.06
CA MET A 134 0.00 -4.55 2.53
C MET A 134 -0.03 -4.57 1.01
N VAL A 135 0.62 -3.60 0.38
CA VAL A 135 0.86 -3.61 -1.07
C VAL A 135 2.29 -4.09 -1.31
N SER A 136 2.43 -5.39 -1.58
CA SER A 136 3.68 -6.03 -1.95
C SER A 136 3.93 -5.87 -3.47
N SER A 137 4.37 -6.92 -4.13
CA SER A 137 4.64 -7.03 -5.56
C SER A 137 4.74 -8.51 -5.95
N MET A 138 4.56 -8.84 -7.21
CA MET A 138 4.95 -10.13 -7.75
C MET A 138 6.43 -10.43 -7.45
N TRP A 139 7.30 -9.43 -7.46
CA TRP A 139 8.72 -9.57 -7.09
C TRP A 139 8.94 -9.89 -5.61
N GLY A 140 7.99 -9.64 -4.76
CA GLY A 140 8.00 -10.14 -3.38
C GLY A 140 7.72 -11.65 -3.27
N GLN A 141 7.12 -12.25 -4.30
CA GLN A 141 6.83 -13.68 -4.39
C GLN A 141 7.95 -14.46 -5.07
N THR A 142 8.51 -13.92 -6.18
CA THR A 142 9.45 -14.63 -7.05
C THR A 142 10.86 -14.03 -7.09
N GLY A 143 11.01 -12.77 -6.67
CA GLY A 143 12.22 -11.98 -6.91
C GLY A 143 12.27 -11.41 -8.33
N GLY A 144 12.88 -10.22 -8.47
CA GLY A 144 13.13 -9.56 -9.75
C GLY A 144 14.61 -9.30 -9.96
N SER A 145 15.12 -9.60 -11.19
CA SER A 145 16.49 -9.24 -11.57
C SER A 145 16.64 -7.70 -11.54
N CYS A 146 17.80 -7.23 -11.10
CA CYS A 146 18.09 -5.80 -10.89
C CYS A 146 17.20 -5.08 -9.85
N GLU A 147 16.37 -5.82 -9.11
CA GLU A 147 15.47 -5.31 -8.07
C GLU A 147 15.62 -6.07 -6.75
N VAL A 148 16.84 -6.48 -6.39
CA VAL A 148 17.11 -7.38 -5.25
C VAL A 148 16.63 -6.76 -3.93
N HIS A 149 16.97 -5.50 -3.66
CA HIS A 149 16.56 -4.79 -2.44
C HIS A 149 15.04 -4.54 -2.38
N TYR A 150 14.43 -4.21 -3.53
CA TYR A 150 12.98 -4.08 -3.66
C TYR A 150 12.28 -5.43 -3.40
N SER A 151 12.76 -6.50 -4.03
CA SER A 151 12.25 -7.86 -3.84
C SER A 151 12.34 -8.31 -2.38
N ALA A 152 13.48 -8.04 -1.72
CA ALA A 152 13.68 -8.35 -0.31
C ALA A 152 12.68 -7.60 0.59
N ALA A 153 12.49 -6.29 0.36
CA ALA A 153 11.52 -5.47 1.10
C ALA A 153 10.09 -5.98 0.90
N LYS A 154 9.70 -6.29 -0.35
CA LYS A 154 8.36 -6.78 -0.69
C LYS A 154 8.10 -8.20 -0.19
N ALA A 155 9.10 -9.07 -0.17
CA ALA A 155 9.02 -10.38 0.49
C ALA A 155 8.88 -10.24 2.02
N GLY A 156 9.57 -9.28 2.63
CA GLY A 156 9.42 -8.93 4.04
C GLY A 156 7.98 -8.56 4.41
N LEU A 157 7.28 -7.79 3.56
CA LEU A 157 5.86 -7.46 3.76
C LEU A 157 4.96 -8.72 3.74
N ILE A 158 5.27 -9.71 2.91
CA ILE A 158 4.55 -11.00 2.88
C ILE A 158 4.73 -11.75 4.21
N GLY A 159 5.96 -11.78 4.73
CA GLY A 159 6.27 -12.37 6.04
C GLY A 159 5.53 -11.67 7.18
N LEU A 160 5.60 -10.32 7.19
CA LEU A 160 4.91 -9.47 8.17
C LEU A 160 3.40 -9.69 8.13
N THR A 161 2.79 -9.77 6.95
CA THR A 161 1.36 -10.06 6.75
C THR A 161 0.96 -11.36 7.43
N LYS A 162 1.68 -12.45 7.15
CA LYS A 162 1.37 -13.79 7.66
C LYS A 162 1.53 -13.89 9.18
N ALA A 163 2.53 -13.22 9.73
CA ALA A 163 2.77 -13.20 11.17
C ALA A 163 1.68 -12.40 11.90
N LEU A 164 1.42 -11.16 11.50
CA LEU A 164 0.40 -10.32 12.11
C LEU A 164 -1.01 -10.90 11.95
N ALA A 165 -1.32 -11.56 10.83
CA ALA A 165 -2.61 -12.22 10.66
C ALA A 165 -2.89 -13.29 11.71
N LYS A 166 -1.86 -14.04 12.11
CA LYS A 166 -1.97 -15.06 13.16
C LYS A 166 -2.07 -14.43 14.55
N GLU A 167 -1.28 -13.40 14.81
CA GLU A 167 -1.23 -12.71 16.09
C GLU A 167 -2.51 -11.94 16.38
N GLU A 168 -3.04 -11.22 15.38
CA GLU A 168 -4.14 -10.29 15.55
C GLU A 168 -5.53 -10.86 15.16
N GLY A 169 -5.56 -12.06 14.59
CA GLY A 169 -6.82 -12.75 14.28
C GLY A 169 -7.76 -12.87 15.48
N PRO A 170 -7.30 -13.28 16.68
CA PRO A 170 -8.13 -13.31 17.89
C PRO A 170 -8.69 -11.94 18.29
N SER A 171 -8.07 -10.85 17.86
CA SER A 171 -8.53 -9.47 18.09
C SER A 171 -9.57 -9.00 17.05
N GLY A 172 -9.98 -9.84 16.10
CA GLY A 172 -10.95 -9.49 15.04
C GLY A 172 -10.34 -8.63 13.92
N ILE A 173 -9.01 -8.64 13.79
CA ILE A 173 -8.28 -7.88 12.78
C ILE A 173 -7.85 -8.83 11.67
N THR A 174 -8.08 -8.45 10.41
CA THR A 174 -7.53 -9.18 9.27
C THR A 174 -6.31 -8.44 8.70
N VAL A 175 -5.29 -9.22 8.32
CA VAL A 175 -4.08 -8.69 7.69
C VAL A 175 -3.86 -9.46 6.40
N ASN A 176 -3.92 -8.76 5.25
CA ASN A 176 -3.74 -9.37 3.94
C ASN A 176 -2.71 -8.60 3.12
N CYS A 177 -2.21 -9.23 2.09
CA CYS A 177 -1.23 -8.68 1.18
C CYS A 177 -1.75 -8.78 -0.26
N VAL A 178 -1.70 -7.68 -1.00
CA VAL A 178 -1.89 -7.68 -2.45
C VAL A 178 -0.52 -7.65 -3.09
N ALA A 179 -0.29 -8.50 -4.08
CA ALA A 179 0.94 -8.60 -4.86
C ALA A 179 0.65 -8.25 -6.33
N PRO A 180 0.66 -6.94 -6.68
CA PRO A 180 0.43 -6.52 -8.05
C PRO A 180 1.54 -6.99 -8.99
N GLY A 181 1.19 -7.23 -10.26
CA GLY A 181 2.12 -7.36 -11.36
C GLY A 181 2.56 -6.00 -11.91
N VAL A 182 2.72 -5.91 -13.22
CA VAL A 182 3.07 -4.66 -13.90
C VAL A 182 1.82 -3.77 -13.99
N ILE A 183 1.81 -2.68 -13.25
CA ILE A 183 0.69 -1.72 -13.19
C ILE A 183 1.09 -0.41 -13.86
N GLU A 184 0.24 0.10 -14.73
CA GLU A 184 0.47 1.36 -15.44
C GLU A 184 0.39 2.56 -14.49
N THR A 185 1.55 2.97 -13.97
CA THR A 185 1.72 4.06 -13.01
C THR A 185 2.89 4.95 -13.41
N ASP A 186 3.09 6.06 -12.69
CA ASP A 186 4.25 6.94 -12.86
C ASP A 186 5.59 6.22 -12.66
N MET A 187 5.62 5.08 -11.98
CA MET A 187 6.83 4.24 -11.86
C MET A 187 7.30 3.71 -13.21
N MET A 188 6.42 3.66 -14.21
CA MET A 188 6.75 3.26 -15.58
C MET A 188 7.10 4.46 -16.48
N ALA A 189 7.32 5.65 -15.96
CA ALA A 189 7.64 6.84 -16.77
C ALA A 189 8.95 6.68 -17.58
N GLY A 190 9.87 5.83 -17.11
CA GLY A 190 11.12 5.51 -17.81
C GLY A 190 11.01 4.43 -18.89
N PHE A 191 9.85 3.75 -19.01
CA PHE A 191 9.64 2.69 -19.99
C PHE A 191 9.14 3.24 -21.32
N THR A 192 9.73 2.79 -22.42
CA THR A 192 9.26 3.14 -23.77
C THR A 192 7.93 2.44 -24.08
N ALA A 193 7.27 2.87 -25.17
CA ALA A 193 6.07 2.18 -25.65
C ALA A 193 6.37 0.71 -26.04
N GLN A 194 7.57 0.44 -26.55
CA GLN A 194 8.00 -0.90 -26.88
C GLN A 194 8.16 -1.77 -25.64
N ASP A 195 8.83 -1.26 -24.58
CA ASP A 195 8.99 -1.99 -23.31
C ASP A 195 7.63 -2.36 -22.71
N LYS A 196 6.67 -1.43 -22.76
CA LYS A 196 5.31 -1.65 -22.27
C LYS A 196 4.55 -2.70 -23.09
N ALA A 197 4.75 -2.71 -24.41
CA ALA A 197 4.14 -3.71 -25.28
C ALA A 197 4.73 -5.11 -25.00
N GLU A 198 6.04 -5.22 -24.83
CA GLU A 198 6.71 -6.48 -24.47
C GLU A 198 6.21 -7.02 -23.13
N LEU A 199 6.11 -6.17 -22.10
CA LEU A 199 5.55 -6.55 -20.80
C LEU A 199 4.07 -6.96 -20.87
N ALA A 200 3.30 -6.34 -21.76
CA ALA A 200 1.91 -6.72 -22.00
C ALA A 200 1.82 -8.10 -22.69
N ASP A 201 2.68 -8.37 -23.66
CA ASP A 201 2.74 -9.65 -24.37
C ASP A 201 3.20 -10.80 -23.44
N GLU A 202 4.12 -10.53 -22.51
CA GLU A 202 4.54 -11.48 -21.48
C GLU A 202 3.43 -11.78 -20.46
N THR A 203 2.48 -10.85 -20.29
CA THR A 203 1.39 -11.00 -19.33
C THR A 203 0.29 -11.89 -19.93
N PRO A 204 -0.10 -13.03 -19.32
CA PRO A 204 -1.10 -13.94 -19.88
C PRO A 204 -2.43 -13.29 -20.25
N VAL A 205 -2.88 -12.23 -19.55
CA VAL A 205 -4.10 -11.48 -19.93
C VAL A 205 -3.85 -10.49 -21.09
N GLY A 206 -2.66 -10.40 -21.65
CA GLY A 206 -2.32 -9.61 -22.85
C GLY A 206 -2.31 -8.09 -22.63
N ARG A 207 -2.18 -7.62 -21.39
CA ARG A 207 -2.12 -6.18 -21.06
C ARG A 207 -1.51 -5.92 -19.70
N LEU A 208 -1.12 -4.69 -19.48
CA LEU A 208 -0.76 -4.20 -18.13
C LEU A 208 -2.01 -4.04 -17.25
N GLY A 209 -1.81 -4.12 -15.94
CA GLY A 209 -2.84 -3.80 -14.98
C GLY A 209 -3.01 -2.28 -14.78
N THR A 210 -4.14 -1.87 -14.24
CA THR A 210 -4.43 -0.47 -13.93
C THR A 210 -4.42 -0.22 -12.41
N PRO A 211 -4.09 1.00 -11.95
CA PRO A 211 -4.21 1.37 -10.55
C PRO A 211 -5.62 1.15 -9.99
N GLN A 212 -6.65 1.35 -10.82
CA GLN A 212 -8.05 1.18 -10.44
C GLN A 212 -8.40 -0.28 -10.14
N GLU A 213 -7.84 -1.23 -10.87
CA GLU A 213 -8.02 -2.66 -10.60
C GLU A 213 -7.43 -3.03 -9.24
N VAL A 214 -6.24 -2.52 -8.91
CA VAL A 214 -5.63 -2.76 -7.60
C VAL A 214 -6.46 -2.10 -6.50
N ALA A 215 -6.89 -0.86 -6.70
CA ALA A 215 -7.74 -0.13 -5.76
C ALA A 215 -9.06 -0.85 -5.46
N GLY A 216 -9.67 -1.48 -6.47
CA GLY A 216 -10.88 -2.30 -6.30
C GLY A 216 -10.66 -3.47 -5.36
N LEU A 217 -9.53 -4.18 -5.48
CA LEU A 217 -9.19 -5.29 -4.58
C LEU A 217 -8.88 -4.78 -3.16
N LEU A 218 -8.18 -3.66 -3.01
CA LEU A 218 -7.92 -3.05 -1.71
C LEU A 218 -9.24 -2.67 -1.00
N LEU A 219 -10.18 -2.06 -1.72
CA LEU A 219 -11.49 -1.71 -1.20
C LEU A 219 -12.30 -2.95 -0.80
N TYR A 220 -12.27 -4.00 -1.62
CA TYR A 220 -12.91 -5.28 -1.31
C TYR A 220 -12.37 -5.87 0.00
N LEU A 221 -11.05 -5.98 0.14
CA LEU A 221 -10.40 -6.53 1.34
C LEU A 221 -10.65 -5.68 2.60
N ALA A 222 -10.94 -4.40 2.44
CA ALA A 222 -11.33 -3.51 3.52
C ALA A 222 -12.78 -3.73 3.99
N GLY A 223 -13.59 -4.47 3.25
CA GLY A 223 -15.01 -4.71 3.51
C GLY A 223 -15.29 -5.45 4.82
N GLU A 224 -16.54 -5.41 5.27
CA GLU A 224 -16.99 -6.15 6.46
C GLU A 224 -17.12 -7.64 6.17
N ASP A 225 -17.58 -7.99 4.97
CA ASP A 225 -17.83 -9.35 4.53
C ASP A 225 -16.56 -10.19 4.30
N THR A 226 -15.38 -9.54 4.38
CA THR A 226 -14.08 -10.20 4.20
C THR A 226 -13.42 -10.64 5.50
N GLY A 227 -14.17 -10.67 6.60
CA GLY A 227 -13.64 -11.01 7.93
C GLY A 227 -13.04 -12.41 8.08
N TYR A 228 -13.27 -13.31 7.11
CA TYR A 228 -12.66 -14.65 7.09
C TYR A 228 -11.47 -14.77 6.14
N ILE A 229 -11.07 -13.65 5.49
CA ILE A 229 -9.89 -13.58 4.63
C ILE A 229 -8.78 -12.90 5.44
N THR A 230 -7.80 -13.68 5.90
CA THR A 230 -6.63 -13.16 6.61
C THR A 230 -5.38 -13.99 6.32
N GLY A 231 -4.20 -13.37 6.38
CA GLY A 231 -2.91 -14.00 6.10
C GLY A 231 -2.67 -14.32 4.63
N GLN A 232 -3.55 -13.87 3.72
CA GLN A 232 -3.46 -14.19 2.31
C GLN A 232 -2.51 -13.25 1.57
N VAL A 233 -1.85 -13.82 0.55
CA VAL A 233 -1.09 -13.06 -0.45
C VAL A 233 -1.82 -13.24 -1.78
N ILE A 234 -2.49 -12.18 -2.21
CA ILE A 234 -3.33 -12.22 -3.40
C ILE A 234 -2.56 -11.62 -4.57
N GLY A 235 -2.16 -12.48 -5.51
CA GLY A 235 -1.53 -12.05 -6.76
C GLY A 235 -2.56 -11.37 -7.66
N GLN A 236 -2.30 -10.12 -8.01
CA GLN A 236 -3.09 -9.37 -9.00
C GLN A 236 -2.15 -8.93 -10.12
N ASN A 237 -1.71 -9.91 -10.90
CA ASN A 237 -0.57 -9.80 -11.80
C ASN A 237 -0.86 -10.27 -13.24
N GLY A 238 -2.13 -10.46 -13.59
CA GLY A 238 -2.52 -10.91 -14.94
C GLY A 238 -2.06 -12.32 -15.30
N GLY A 239 -1.66 -13.13 -14.32
CA GLY A 239 -1.15 -14.50 -14.54
C GLY A 239 0.36 -14.61 -14.69
N LEU A 240 1.12 -13.51 -14.57
CA LEU A 240 2.60 -13.52 -14.64
C LEU A 240 3.23 -14.42 -13.57
N VAL A 241 2.59 -14.49 -12.40
CA VAL A 241 3.02 -15.33 -11.28
C VAL A 241 1.81 -16.09 -10.76
N ILE A 242 1.87 -17.40 -10.79
CA ILE A 242 0.84 -18.35 -10.33
C ILE A 242 1.47 -19.43 -9.45
#